data_dacf3923a6262a17e8c71c10df4eb4da
#
_entry.id   dacf3923a6262a17e8c71c10df4eb4da
#
_cell.length_a   1.000
_cell.length_b   1.000
_cell.length_c   1.000
_cell.angle_alpha   90.00
_cell.angle_beta   90.00
_cell.angle_gamma   90.00
#
_symmetry.space_group_name_H-M   'P 1'
#
loop_
_entity.id
_entity.type
_entity.pdbx_description
1 polymer ?
#
loop_
_entity_poly.entity_id
_entity_poly.type
_entity_poly.pdbx_seq_one_letter_code
_entity_poly.pdbx_strand_id
1 'polypeptide(L)'
;MYYSNGNYEAFAKPKKPAGVDKKSAYLVGSGLASLAAAAFLVRDGQMKGERIHILEELPIAGGSLDGIMNPTRGFIIRGGREMEDHFECLWDLFRSIPSLEVEDASVLDEFYWLNKEDPNYSKCRVIENRGQQIPDDGLFALSDKSSQELVKLYLTSESELQGMKITDFFSSEFFESNFWTYWATMFAFEKWHSVAEMRRYMLRFIHHIKGLPDLSALKFTKYNQYESLVLPLVKYLEDHGVTFEYNTIVKDIKVEKQGKDLVAKHLILEVNGEPVVRELTEDDLVFVTNGSITASTTYGNNDTSAPVSKELGGAWQLWKNLAKQDERFGRPEVFCENLPDQSWFVSATTTVTDKRVAEYIEKICKRDPYAGKVVTGGIVTARDSNWMLSFTLNRQPHFKSQSKDELVVWIYGLYSNISGNYIKKPIEACTGIEIAEEWLYHIGVPEQFIHEFASKGCSTVPCYMPYITSYFMPRHDGDRPLVIPEGSKNLAFIGNFSETPRDTVFTTEYSVRTAMEAVYTLLDVDRGVPEVFNSAYDLRVMTKSTNRLMDGKKLEEVKLPLFAKAISKRVLKKIKGTYIEEILKDAGLI
;
A
#
# COMPACT_ATOMS: atom_id res chain seq x y z
N MET A 1 4.90 18.19 -3.09
CA MET A 1 4.89 19.46 -3.90
C MET A 1 5.52 19.14 -5.24
N TYR A 2 4.86 19.46 -6.32
CA TYR A 2 5.41 19.29 -7.67
C TYR A 2 6.37 20.43 -7.99
N TYR A 3 7.60 20.10 -8.35
CA TYR A 3 8.57 21.08 -8.85
C TYR A 3 8.63 21.02 -10.36
N SER A 4 8.20 22.10 -10.99
CA SER A 4 8.39 22.28 -12.43
C SER A 4 9.87 22.59 -12.72
N ASN A 5 10.39 22.03 -13.79
CA ASN A 5 11.70 22.45 -14.35
C ASN A 5 11.63 23.80 -15.09
N GLY A 6 10.48 24.46 -15.05
CA GLY A 6 10.20 25.70 -15.78
C GLY A 6 9.80 25.51 -17.24
N ASN A 7 9.76 24.27 -17.73
CA ASN A 7 9.32 23.96 -19.08
C ASN A 7 7.83 23.60 -19.10
N TYR A 8 6.97 24.60 -19.15
CA TYR A 8 5.51 24.40 -19.15
C TYR A 8 4.99 23.73 -20.43
N GLU A 9 5.67 23.89 -21.54
CA GLU A 9 5.31 23.23 -22.81
C GLU A 9 5.51 21.71 -22.67
N ALA A 10 6.65 21.27 -22.15
CA ALA A 10 6.92 19.86 -21.88
C ALA A 10 5.98 19.28 -20.81
N PHE A 11 5.59 20.07 -19.80
CA PHE A 11 4.61 19.65 -18.81
C PHE A 11 3.23 19.39 -19.44
N ALA A 12 2.79 20.28 -20.34
CA ALA A 12 1.50 20.14 -21.03
C ALA A 12 1.52 19.02 -22.08
N LYS A 13 2.60 18.96 -22.87
CA LYS A 13 2.78 17.99 -23.95
C LYS A 13 4.28 17.82 -24.24
N PRO A 14 4.94 16.82 -23.65
CA PRO A 14 6.36 16.59 -23.89
C PRO A 14 6.64 16.28 -25.35
N LYS A 15 7.81 16.68 -25.82
CA LYS A 15 8.26 16.37 -27.19
C LYS A 15 8.45 14.86 -27.33
N LYS A 16 8.14 14.36 -28.52
CA LYS A 16 8.39 12.96 -28.84
C LYS A 16 9.89 12.64 -28.70
N PRO A 17 10.27 11.66 -27.87
CA PRO A 17 11.66 11.28 -27.68
C PRO A 17 12.31 10.81 -28.98
N ALA A 18 13.60 11.14 -29.15
CA ALA A 18 14.33 10.75 -30.34
C ALA A 18 14.44 9.22 -30.46
N GLY A 19 14.19 8.70 -31.65
CA GLY A 19 14.34 7.28 -31.97
C GLY A 19 13.24 6.35 -31.39
N VAL A 20 12.23 6.88 -30.67
CA VAL A 20 11.19 6.07 -30.05
C VAL A 20 10.42 5.18 -31.03
N ASP A 21 10.28 5.59 -32.29
CA ASP A 21 9.60 4.79 -33.32
C ASP A 21 10.34 3.48 -33.67
N LYS A 22 11.62 3.35 -33.30
CA LYS A 22 12.42 2.14 -33.50
C LYS A 22 12.40 1.22 -32.28
N LYS A 23 12.00 1.77 -31.12
CA LYS A 23 12.02 1.06 -29.84
C LYS A 23 10.78 0.18 -29.67
N SER A 24 10.97 -0.92 -28.96
CA SER A 24 9.88 -1.74 -28.42
C SER A 24 10.01 -1.80 -26.89
N ALA A 25 8.93 -2.14 -26.21
CA ALA A 25 8.93 -2.26 -24.74
C ALA A 25 8.29 -3.58 -24.31
N TYR A 26 8.98 -4.27 -23.42
CA TYR A 26 8.52 -5.51 -22.79
C TYR A 26 8.38 -5.28 -21.29
N LEU A 27 7.16 -5.40 -20.78
CA LEU A 27 6.83 -5.18 -19.39
C LEU A 27 6.51 -6.52 -18.72
N VAL A 28 7.26 -6.86 -17.69
CA VAL A 28 7.13 -8.14 -16.98
C VAL A 28 6.12 -8.00 -15.85
N GLY A 29 5.03 -8.73 -15.96
CA GLY A 29 3.85 -8.63 -15.10
C GLY A 29 2.89 -7.53 -15.56
N SER A 30 1.64 -7.61 -15.14
CA SER A 30 0.58 -6.64 -15.46
C SER A 30 0.02 -5.94 -14.21
N GLY A 31 0.84 -5.80 -13.16
CA GLY A 31 0.49 -5.00 -11.99
C GLY A 31 0.48 -3.50 -12.31
N LEU A 32 0.04 -2.69 -11.35
CA LEU A 32 -0.11 -1.23 -11.52
C LEU A 32 1.16 -0.56 -12.07
N ALA A 33 2.35 -0.98 -11.64
CA ALA A 33 3.61 -0.39 -12.12
C ALA A 33 3.80 -0.61 -13.63
N SER A 34 3.58 -1.84 -14.13
CA SER A 34 3.70 -2.15 -15.56
C SER A 34 2.60 -1.47 -16.37
N LEU A 35 1.35 -1.50 -15.91
CA LEU A 35 0.26 -0.80 -16.59
C LEU A 35 0.50 0.72 -16.67
N ALA A 36 1.01 1.31 -15.59
CA ALA A 36 1.39 2.73 -15.56
C ALA A 36 2.55 3.03 -16.52
N ALA A 37 3.59 2.18 -16.53
CA ALA A 37 4.71 2.33 -17.45
C ALA A 37 4.23 2.27 -18.91
N ALA A 38 3.36 1.32 -19.26
CA ALA A 38 2.76 1.23 -20.59
C ALA A 38 1.98 2.51 -20.96
N ALA A 39 1.20 3.05 -20.02
CA ALA A 39 0.45 4.29 -20.24
C ALA A 39 1.38 5.50 -20.44
N PHE A 40 2.48 5.61 -19.68
CA PHE A 40 3.47 6.67 -19.89
C PHE A 40 4.26 6.50 -21.18
N LEU A 41 4.55 5.26 -21.60
CA LEU A 41 5.16 4.98 -22.92
C LEU A 41 4.25 5.48 -24.05
N VAL A 42 2.95 5.24 -23.97
CA VAL A 42 1.96 5.71 -24.96
C VAL A 42 1.81 7.22 -24.89
N ARG A 43 1.50 7.78 -23.70
CA ARG A 43 1.09 9.17 -23.52
C ARG A 43 2.25 10.14 -23.65
N ASP A 44 3.34 9.92 -22.92
CA ASP A 44 4.46 10.85 -22.79
C ASP A 44 5.64 10.44 -23.69
N GLY A 45 5.92 9.14 -23.77
CA GLY A 45 6.90 8.58 -24.68
C GLY A 45 6.47 8.60 -26.15
N GLN A 46 5.16 8.72 -26.41
CA GLN A 46 4.57 8.69 -27.75
C GLN A 46 5.01 7.47 -28.58
N MET A 47 5.25 6.36 -27.86
CA MET A 47 5.52 5.05 -28.44
C MET A 47 4.22 4.46 -29.01
N LYS A 48 4.29 3.81 -30.16
CA LYS A 48 3.14 3.12 -30.73
C LYS A 48 2.77 1.90 -29.86
N GLY A 49 1.48 1.75 -29.54
CA GLY A 49 1.03 0.65 -28.69
C GLY A 49 1.38 -0.74 -29.19
N GLU A 50 1.34 -0.96 -30.52
CA GLU A 50 1.76 -2.22 -31.18
C GLU A 50 3.20 -2.67 -30.88
N ARG A 51 4.03 -1.75 -30.32
CA ARG A 51 5.41 -2.00 -29.89
C ARG A 51 5.55 -2.18 -28.38
N ILE A 52 4.43 -2.19 -27.65
CA ILE A 52 4.40 -2.34 -26.19
C ILE A 52 3.75 -3.68 -25.87
N HIS A 53 4.50 -4.54 -25.20
CA HIS A 53 4.10 -5.91 -24.86
C HIS A 53 4.10 -6.09 -23.36
N ILE A 54 2.95 -6.43 -22.77
CA ILE A 54 2.79 -6.75 -21.35
C ILE A 54 2.74 -8.28 -21.22
N LEU A 55 3.75 -8.84 -20.54
CA LEU A 55 3.93 -10.28 -20.37
C LEU A 55 3.36 -10.67 -19.00
N GLU A 56 2.24 -11.39 -18.97
CA GLU A 56 1.53 -11.74 -17.74
C GLU A 56 1.38 -13.25 -17.58
N GLU A 57 1.79 -13.74 -16.39
CA GLU A 57 1.70 -15.16 -16.03
C GLU A 57 0.25 -15.65 -15.93
N LEU A 58 -0.64 -14.79 -15.41
CA LEU A 58 -2.05 -15.11 -15.19
C LEU A 58 -2.91 -14.80 -16.42
N PRO A 59 -4.12 -15.36 -16.52
CA PRO A 59 -5.07 -15.01 -17.58
C PRO A 59 -5.80 -13.66 -17.36
N ILE A 60 -5.33 -12.86 -16.40
CA ILE A 60 -5.96 -11.61 -15.97
C ILE A 60 -4.90 -10.59 -15.55
N ALA A 61 -5.09 -9.33 -15.94
CA ALA A 61 -4.24 -8.23 -15.53
C ALA A 61 -4.59 -7.70 -14.12
N GLY A 62 -3.69 -6.90 -13.52
CA GLY A 62 -3.95 -6.13 -12.30
C GLY A 62 -3.01 -6.44 -11.14
N GLY A 63 -2.31 -7.56 -11.16
CA GLY A 63 -1.31 -7.92 -10.15
C GLY A 63 -1.91 -7.98 -8.74
N SER A 64 -1.40 -7.16 -7.82
CA SER A 64 -1.86 -7.12 -6.43
C SER A 64 -3.01 -6.15 -6.16
N LEU A 65 -3.48 -5.37 -7.14
CA LEU A 65 -4.69 -4.56 -6.97
C LEU A 65 -5.92 -5.45 -6.91
N ASP A 66 -6.76 -5.18 -5.93
CA ASP A 66 -7.79 -6.13 -5.50
C ASP A 66 -9.18 -5.82 -5.98
N GLY A 67 -9.97 -6.88 -5.97
CA GLY A 67 -11.39 -6.88 -6.17
C GLY A 67 -11.83 -7.85 -7.27
N ILE A 68 -11.66 -9.15 -7.04
CA ILE A 68 -12.10 -10.19 -7.99
C ILE A 68 -13.29 -10.95 -7.41
N MET A 69 -14.32 -11.12 -8.25
CA MET A 69 -15.38 -12.10 -8.01
C MET A 69 -14.95 -13.43 -8.63
N ASN A 70 -14.58 -14.38 -7.77
CA ASN A 70 -14.24 -15.73 -8.21
C ASN A 70 -15.54 -16.56 -8.35
N PRO A 71 -15.80 -17.20 -9.50
CA PRO A 71 -17.06 -17.92 -9.75
C PRO A 71 -17.36 -19.05 -8.76
N THR A 72 -16.31 -19.65 -8.16
CA THR A 72 -16.46 -20.77 -7.24
C THR A 72 -16.33 -20.40 -5.77
N ARG A 73 -15.67 -19.27 -5.44
CA ARG A 73 -15.40 -18.83 -4.07
C ARG A 73 -16.18 -17.60 -3.65
N GLY A 74 -16.63 -16.77 -4.57
CA GLY A 74 -17.27 -15.50 -4.29
C GLY A 74 -16.32 -14.30 -4.34
N PHE A 75 -16.65 -13.24 -3.61
CA PHE A 75 -15.86 -12.01 -3.59
C PHE A 75 -14.57 -12.17 -2.79
N ILE A 76 -13.47 -11.65 -3.32
CA ILE A 76 -12.15 -11.73 -2.71
C ILE A 76 -11.51 -10.35 -2.67
N ILE A 77 -11.11 -9.92 -1.46
CA ILE A 77 -10.28 -8.75 -1.17
C ILE A 77 -9.05 -9.25 -0.41
N ARG A 78 -7.84 -8.90 -0.86
CA ARG A 78 -6.59 -9.32 -0.23
C ARG A 78 -5.91 -8.23 0.59
N GLY A 79 -6.44 -7.02 0.61
CA GLY A 79 -5.91 -5.91 1.38
C GLY A 79 -6.74 -4.64 1.28
N GLY A 80 -6.58 -3.74 2.24
CA GLY A 80 -7.03 -2.36 2.16
C GLY A 80 -6.24 -1.62 1.07
N ARG A 81 -6.90 -0.66 0.41
CA ARG A 81 -6.29 0.15 -0.66
C ARG A 81 -6.70 1.59 -0.48
N GLU A 82 -6.06 2.21 0.48
CA GLU A 82 -6.28 3.61 0.80
C GLU A 82 -5.42 4.50 -0.10
N MET A 83 -5.96 5.66 -0.43
CA MET A 83 -5.29 6.69 -1.23
C MET A 83 -5.40 8.04 -0.52
N GLU A 84 -4.60 9.00 -0.97
CA GLU A 84 -4.61 10.35 -0.42
C GLU A 84 -4.37 11.41 -1.52
N ASP A 85 -4.49 12.69 -1.18
CA ASP A 85 -4.46 13.78 -2.17
C ASP A 85 -3.09 13.98 -2.83
N HIS A 86 -2.00 13.66 -2.14
CA HIS A 86 -0.63 13.89 -2.60
C HIS A 86 0.03 12.65 -3.19
N PHE A 87 -0.74 11.82 -3.86
CA PHE A 87 -0.23 10.78 -4.75
C PHE A 87 -0.04 11.37 -6.15
N GLU A 88 0.99 12.21 -6.29
CA GLU A 88 1.20 13.09 -7.44
C GLU A 88 1.35 12.34 -8.77
N CYS A 89 2.10 11.25 -8.78
CA CYS A 89 2.28 10.45 -10.00
C CYS A 89 1.03 9.63 -10.32
N LEU A 90 0.35 9.10 -9.29
CA LEU A 90 -0.89 8.36 -9.45
C LEU A 90 -1.97 9.24 -10.09
N TRP A 91 -2.15 10.46 -9.57
CA TRP A 91 -3.18 11.36 -10.07
C TRP A 91 -2.80 11.97 -11.42
N ASP A 92 -1.50 12.17 -11.69
CA ASP A 92 -1.05 12.53 -13.04
C ASP A 92 -1.39 11.43 -14.07
N LEU A 93 -1.26 10.17 -13.71
CA LEU A 93 -1.69 9.06 -14.56
C LEU A 93 -3.21 9.12 -14.79
N PHE A 94 -3.98 9.07 -13.72
CA PHE A 94 -5.43 8.87 -13.78
C PHE A 94 -6.24 10.10 -14.26
N ARG A 95 -5.65 11.29 -14.32
CA ARG A 95 -6.25 12.46 -15.00
C ARG A 95 -6.43 12.26 -16.50
N SER A 96 -5.68 11.34 -17.10
CA SER A 96 -5.72 11.05 -18.54
C SER A 96 -6.38 9.71 -18.90
N ILE A 97 -6.78 8.92 -17.91
CA ILE A 97 -7.48 7.64 -18.12
C ILE A 97 -8.98 7.88 -18.03
N PRO A 98 -9.75 7.60 -19.11
CA PRO A 98 -11.20 7.77 -19.10
C PRO A 98 -11.87 6.91 -18.03
N SER A 99 -12.87 7.47 -17.31
CA SER A 99 -13.74 6.72 -16.42
C SER A 99 -14.61 5.74 -17.23
N LEU A 100 -14.85 4.55 -16.66
CA LEU A 100 -15.84 3.60 -17.20
C LEU A 100 -17.25 3.80 -16.61
N GLU A 101 -17.38 4.72 -15.63
CA GLU A 101 -18.62 4.96 -14.89
C GLU A 101 -19.29 6.29 -15.27
N VAL A 102 -18.48 7.28 -15.64
CA VAL A 102 -18.94 8.64 -15.90
C VAL A 102 -18.45 9.08 -17.28
N GLU A 103 -19.39 9.38 -18.15
CA GLU A 103 -19.11 9.85 -19.51
C GLU A 103 -18.38 11.20 -19.47
N ASP A 104 -17.44 11.40 -20.39
CA ASP A 104 -16.59 12.60 -20.51
C ASP A 104 -15.77 12.98 -19.25
N ALA A 105 -15.56 12.03 -18.35
CA ALA A 105 -14.76 12.21 -17.14
C ALA A 105 -13.52 11.30 -17.12
N SER A 106 -12.49 11.71 -16.43
CA SER A 106 -11.36 10.85 -16.08
C SER A 106 -11.64 10.06 -14.80
N VAL A 107 -10.84 9.02 -14.56
CA VAL A 107 -10.86 8.29 -13.29
C VAL A 107 -10.56 9.23 -12.11
N LEU A 108 -9.69 10.22 -12.29
CA LEU A 108 -9.42 11.24 -11.26
C LEU A 108 -10.64 12.12 -10.98
N ASP A 109 -11.38 12.54 -12.01
CA ASP A 109 -12.60 13.35 -11.84
C ASP A 109 -13.66 12.59 -11.04
N GLU A 110 -13.92 11.33 -11.43
CA GLU A 110 -14.84 10.44 -10.70
C GLU A 110 -14.43 10.29 -9.23
N PHE A 111 -13.16 10.00 -8.98
CA PHE A 111 -12.61 9.85 -7.63
C PHE A 111 -12.74 11.14 -6.80
N TYR A 112 -12.43 12.28 -7.39
CA TYR A 112 -12.52 13.58 -6.73
C TYR A 112 -13.97 13.92 -6.37
N TRP A 113 -14.90 13.76 -7.30
CA TRP A 113 -16.31 14.08 -7.05
C TRP A 113 -16.92 13.19 -5.98
N LEU A 114 -16.66 11.89 -6.03
CA LEU A 114 -17.13 10.94 -5.03
C LEU A 114 -16.66 11.32 -3.62
N ASN A 115 -15.36 11.56 -3.44
CA ASN A 115 -14.80 11.87 -2.13
C ASN A 115 -15.12 13.29 -1.63
N LYS A 116 -15.53 14.19 -2.53
CA LYS A 116 -16.06 15.50 -2.18
C LYS A 116 -17.52 15.42 -1.71
N GLU A 117 -18.33 14.59 -2.35
CA GLU A 117 -19.74 14.38 -2.02
C GLU A 117 -19.91 13.59 -0.71
N ASP A 118 -19.10 12.53 -0.55
CA ASP A 118 -19.13 11.63 0.61
C ASP A 118 -17.72 11.51 1.21
N PRO A 119 -17.25 12.52 1.99
CA PRO A 119 -15.94 12.53 2.60
C PRO A 119 -15.75 11.36 3.57
N ASN A 120 -14.59 10.73 3.50
CA ASN A 120 -14.26 9.61 4.37
C ASN A 120 -13.91 10.07 5.79
N TYR A 121 -14.42 9.37 6.80
CA TYR A 121 -13.91 9.40 8.17
C TYR A 121 -14.48 8.25 8.99
N SER A 122 -13.74 7.78 10.00
CA SER A 122 -14.17 6.77 10.96
C SER A 122 -14.85 7.42 12.18
N LYS A 123 -15.95 6.86 12.64
CA LYS A 123 -16.60 7.22 13.91
C LYS A 123 -16.19 6.32 15.06
N CYS A 124 -15.58 5.19 14.76
CA CYS A 124 -15.06 4.24 15.72
C CYS A 124 -13.83 3.56 15.11
N ARG A 125 -12.67 3.76 15.70
CA ARG A 125 -11.40 3.22 15.20
C ARG A 125 -10.97 1.97 15.95
N VAL A 126 -11.27 1.93 17.25
CA VAL A 126 -10.87 0.85 18.14
C VAL A 126 -12.04 0.42 19.04
N ILE A 127 -12.27 -0.88 19.08
CA ILE A 127 -13.24 -1.52 19.95
C ILE A 127 -12.57 -2.49 20.93
N GLU A 128 -13.24 -2.79 22.02
CA GLU A 128 -12.90 -3.84 22.98
C GLU A 128 -14.19 -4.40 23.60
N ASN A 129 -14.07 -5.39 24.47
CA ASN A 129 -15.20 -5.93 25.23
C ASN A 129 -16.43 -6.22 24.34
N ARG A 130 -16.21 -6.89 23.20
CA ARG A 130 -17.27 -7.29 22.29
C ARG A 130 -18.03 -6.09 21.68
N GLY A 131 -17.28 -5.25 20.94
CA GLY A 131 -17.84 -4.20 20.10
C GLY A 131 -18.04 -2.85 20.80
N GLN A 132 -17.53 -2.67 22.01
CA GLN A 132 -17.57 -1.37 22.69
C GLN A 132 -16.42 -0.48 22.23
N GLN A 133 -16.73 0.73 21.80
CA GLN A 133 -15.70 1.72 21.48
C GLN A 133 -14.90 2.08 22.73
N ILE A 134 -13.56 2.11 22.62
CA ILE A 134 -12.71 2.48 23.76
C ILE A 134 -12.93 3.96 24.15
N PRO A 135 -12.84 4.31 25.46
CA PRO A 135 -13.13 5.66 25.93
C PRO A 135 -12.17 6.73 25.38
N ASP A 136 -10.93 6.36 25.12
CA ASP A 136 -9.85 7.21 24.62
C ASP A 136 -9.61 7.07 23.10
N ASP A 137 -10.57 6.50 22.38
CA ASP A 137 -10.53 6.46 20.90
C ASP A 137 -10.44 7.86 20.33
N GLY A 138 -9.47 8.07 19.46
CA GLY A 138 -9.14 9.39 18.94
C GLY A 138 -7.93 10.06 19.59
N LEU A 139 -7.46 9.61 20.76
CA LEU A 139 -6.20 10.06 21.35
C LEU A 139 -5.05 9.14 20.97
N PHE A 140 -3.83 9.66 20.92
CA PHE A 140 -2.64 8.83 20.67
C PHE A 140 -2.13 8.13 21.92
N ALA A 141 -2.41 8.68 23.10
CA ALA A 141 -2.02 8.14 24.40
C ALA A 141 -0.52 7.80 24.50
N LEU A 142 0.33 8.62 23.87
CA LEU A 142 1.79 8.48 23.94
C LEU A 142 2.30 8.97 25.30
N SER A 143 3.21 8.19 25.91
CA SER A 143 3.96 8.68 27.07
C SER A 143 4.95 9.78 26.63
N ASP A 144 5.43 10.59 27.60
CA ASP A 144 6.45 11.60 27.31
C ASP A 144 7.73 10.96 26.73
N LYS A 145 8.08 9.75 27.16
CA LYS A 145 9.21 9.00 26.63
C LYS A 145 8.98 8.56 25.19
N SER A 146 7.81 7.97 24.90
CA SER A 146 7.44 7.54 23.54
C SER A 146 7.39 8.71 22.57
N SER A 147 6.91 9.87 23.01
CA SER A 147 6.93 11.11 22.21
C SER A 147 8.35 11.56 21.89
N GLN A 148 9.29 11.46 22.86
CA GLN A 148 10.70 11.76 22.63
C GLN A 148 11.37 10.76 21.68
N GLU A 149 11.01 9.49 21.75
CA GLU A 149 11.50 8.45 20.84
C GLU A 149 11.04 8.73 19.39
N LEU A 150 9.80 9.16 19.18
CA LEU A 150 9.33 9.61 17.86
C LEU A 150 10.12 10.83 17.34
N VAL A 151 10.36 11.83 18.18
CA VAL A 151 11.19 12.98 17.79
C VAL A 151 12.62 12.52 17.44
N LYS A 152 13.19 11.60 18.20
CA LYS A 152 14.48 11.00 17.90
C LYS A 152 14.48 10.31 16.54
N LEU A 153 13.40 9.58 16.19
CA LEU A 153 13.27 8.92 14.88
C LEU A 153 13.35 9.93 13.72
N TYR A 154 12.69 11.10 13.84
CA TYR A 154 12.79 12.15 12.83
C TYR A 154 14.22 12.67 12.64
N LEU A 155 14.97 12.80 13.74
CA LEU A 155 16.32 13.36 13.75
C LEU A 155 17.40 12.35 13.35
N THR A 156 17.12 11.06 13.42
CA THR A 156 18.07 10.00 13.06
C THR A 156 18.12 9.84 11.55
N SER A 157 19.32 9.73 10.99
CA SER A 157 19.50 9.51 9.56
C SER A 157 19.02 8.10 9.15
N GLU A 158 18.61 7.94 7.91
CA GLU A 158 18.17 6.62 7.42
C GLU A 158 19.32 5.60 7.43
N SER A 159 20.53 6.04 7.13
CA SER A 159 21.73 5.18 7.16
C SER A 159 22.04 4.61 8.56
N GLU A 160 21.72 5.33 9.63
CA GLU A 160 21.89 4.84 11.01
C GLU A 160 20.81 3.82 11.39
N LEU A 161 19.70 3.77 10.68
CA LEU A 161 18.55 2.89 10.94
C LEU A 161 18.58 1.60 10.12
N GLN A 162 19.51 1.46 9.19
CA GLN A 162 19.60 0.30 8.31
C GLN A 162 19.78 -0.99 9.11
N GLY A 163 19.05 -2.04 8.73
CA GLY A 163 19.08 -3.34 9.37
C GLY A 163 18.42 -3.40 10.75
N MET A 164 17.97 -2.27 11.32
CA MET A 164 17.33 -2.22 12.64
C MET A 164 15.83 -2.51 12.55
N LYS A 165 15.34 -3.21 13.58
CA LYS A 165 13.90 -3.44 13.81
C LYS A 165 13.28 -2.28 14.60
N ILE A 166 11.97 -2.14 14.52
CA ILE A 166 11.22 -1.16 15.32
C ILE A 166 11.44 -1.40 16.83
N THR A 167 11.54 -2.67 17.27
CA THR A 167 11.85 -3.02 18.67
C THR A 167 13.24 -2.63 19.13
N ASP A 168 14.19 -2.41 18.22
CA ASP A 168 15.55 -1.99 18.58
C ASP A 168 15.60 -0.49 18.87
N PHE A 169 14.57 0.25 18.45
CA PHE A 169 14.51 1.70 18.54
C PHE A 169 13.54 2.20 19.63
N PHE A 170 12.37 1.59 19.75
CA PHE A 170 11.31 2.01 20.67
C PHE A 170 11.26 1.15 21.94
N SER A 171 10.96 1.79 23.06
CA SER A 171 10.71 1.11 24.34
C SER A 171 9.35 0.41 24.37
N SER A 172 9.15 -0.49 25.34
CA SER A 172 7.89 -1.24 25.50
C SER A 172 6.66 -0.35 25.64
N GLU A 173 6.79 0.81 26.34
CA GLU A 173 5.68 1.77 26.51
C GLU A 173 5.10 2.29 25.18
N PHE A 174 5.94 2.40 24.15
CA PHE A 174 5.49 2.84 22.83
C PHE A 174 4.45 1.90 22.24
N PHE A 175 4.64 0.59 22.43
CA PHE A 175 3.76 -0.46 21.89
C PHE A 175 2.44 -0.62 22.66
N GLU A 176 2.28 0.04 23.81
CA GLU A 176 1.05 0.07 24.61
C GLU A 176 0.16 1.26 24.25
N SER A 177 0.68 2.21 23.43
CA SER A 177 -0.05 3.41 23.03
C SER A 177 -1.13 3.13 21.96
N ASN A 178 -2.16 3.97 21.93
CA ASN A 178 -3.13 3.95 20.84
C ASN A 178 -2.47 4.33 19.51
N PHE A 179 -1.41 5.17 19.55
CA PHE A 179 -0.64 5.49 18.36
C PHE A 179 -0.12 4.23 17.66
N TRP A 180 0.51 3.31 18.42
CA TRP A 180 0.98 2.06 17.84
C TRP A 180 -0.16 1.19 17.29
N THR A 181 -1.27 1.10 17.99
CA THR A 181 -2.46 0.38 17.51
C THR A 181 -2.97 0.95 16.19
N TYR A 182 -3.12 2.28 16.10
CA TYR A 182 -3.53 2.95 14.86
C TYR A 182 -2.51 2.75 13.73
N TRP A 183 -1.23 2.87 14.05
CA TRP A 183 -0.14 2.74 13.08
C TRP A 183 0.00 1.32 12.55
N ALA A 184 0.09 0.34 13.44
CA ALA A 184 0.26 -1.07 13.09
C ALA A 184 -0.89 -1.59 12.23
N THR A 185 -2.13 -1.26 12.61
CA THR A 185 -3.30 -1.77 11.88
C THR A 185 -3.58 -1.00 10.59
N MET A 186 -3.18 0.28 10.49
CA MET A 186 -3.32 1.06 9.26
C MET A 186 -2.35 0.63 8.18
N PHE A 187 -1.09 0.39 8.54
CA PHE A 187 -0.02 0.14 7.58
C PHE A 187 0.49 -1.31 7.60
N ALA A 188 -0.13 -2.19 8.38
CA ALA A 188 0.32 -3.57 8.60
C ALA A 188 1.76 -3.67 9.11
N PHE A 189 2.20 -2.70 9.95
CA PHE A 189 3.50 -2.77 10.61
C PHE A 189 3.47 -3.69 11.80
N GLU A 190 4.52 -4.48 11.94
CA GLU A 190 4.80 -5.28 13.11
C GLU A 190 6.12 -4.87 13.77
N LYS A 191 6.30 -5.27 15.04
CA LYS A 191 7.44 -4.85 15.88
C LYS A 191 8.81 -5.24 15.30
N TRP A 192 8.87 -6.31 14.53
CA TRP A 192 10.10 -6.84 13.89
C TRP A 192 10.39 -6.21 12.51
N HIS A 193 9.49 -5.36 11.99
CA HIS A 193 9.71 -4.66 10.74
C HIS A 193 10.79 -3.58 10.85
N SER A 194 11.23 -3.08 9.71
CA SER A 194 12.25 -2.06 9.56
C SER A 194 11.84 -0.73 10.19
N VAL A 195 12.65 -0.20 11.10
CA VAL A 195 12.46 1.15 11.62
C VAL A 195 12.79 2.23 10.58
N ALA A 196 13.66 1.94 9.61
CA ALA A 196 13.93 2.86 8.50
C ALA A 196 12.69 3.04 7.61
N GLU A 197 11.97 1.95 7.30
CA GLU A 197 10.70 2.03 6.56
C GLU A 197 9.64 2.77 7.38
N MET A 198 9.51 2.51 8.68
CA MET A 198 8.62 3.27 9.55
C MET A 198 8.93 4.77 9.53
N ARG A 199 10.22 5.16 9.56
CA ARG A 199 10.66 6.55 9.44
C ARG A 199 10.24 7.16 8.10
N ARG A 200 10.42 6.45 6.98
CA ARG A 200 9.95 6.91 5.66
C ARG A 200 8.47 7.20 5.66
N TYR A 201 7.65 6.30 6.22
CA TYR A 201 6.21 6.48 6.37
C TYR A 201 5.86 7.69 7.23
N MET A 202 6.53 7.85 8.38
CA MET A 202 6.33 9.00 9.26
C MET A 202 6.62 10.32 8.53
N LEU A 203 7.71 10.41 7.78
CA LEU A 203 8.06 11.61 7.01
C LEU A 203 7.09 11.84 5.85
N ARG A 204 6.73 10.77 5.14
CA ARG A 204 5.83 10.83 3.97
C ARG A 204 4.43 11.30 4.33
N PHE A 205 3.91 10.85 5.47
CA PHE A 205 2.53 11.08 5.89
C PHE A 205 2.39 12.00 7.11
N ILE A 206 3.42 12.76 7.47
CA ILE A 206 3.38 13.65 8.65
C ILE A 206 2.20 14.65 8.60
N HIS A 207 1.82 15.12 7.42
CA HIS A 207 0.69 16.03 7.24
C HIS A 207 -0.67 15.38 7.54
N HIS A 208 -0.73 14.04 7.57
CA HIS A 208 -1.92 13.25 7.88
C HIS A 208 -1.97 12.70 9.30
N ILE A 209 -0.96 12.96 10.13
CA ILE A 209 -0.94 12.48 11.53
C ILE A 209 -2.21 12.88 12.28
N LYS A 210 -2.73 14.08 12.05
CA LYS A 210 -3.99 14.52 12.66
C LYS A 210 -5.16 13.57 12.34
N GLY A 211 -5.22 13.05 11.13
CA GLY A 211 -6.28 12.18 10.63
C GLY A 211 -6.02 10.68 10.84
N LEU A 212 -4.94 10.27 11.50
CA LEU A 212 -4.67 8.85 11.74
C LEU A 212 -5.70 8.17 12.65
N PRO A 213 -6.22 8.81 13.71
CA PRO A 213 -7.26 8.21 14.56
C PRO A 213 -8.65 8.11 13.90
N ASP A 214 -9.03 9.06 13.06
CA ASP A 214 -10.35 9.12 12.43
C ASP A 214 -10.33 8.77 10.94
N LEU A 215 -9.15 8.51 10.38
CA LEU A 215 -8.92 8.14 8.98
C LEU A 215 -9.49 9.14 7.95
N SER A 216 -9.68 10.40 8.37
CA SER A 216 -10.26 11.47 7.52
C SER A 216 -9.36 11.87 6.35
N ALA A 217 -8.07 11.53 6.42
CA ALA A 217 -7.12 11.76 5.34
C ALA A 217 -7.27 10.76 4.17
N LEU A 218 -7.89 9.62 4.42
CA LEU A 218 -7.99 8.54 3.45
C LEU A 218 -9.14 8.78 2.48
N LYS A 219 -8.94 8.32 1.24
CA LYS A 219 -9.93 8.34 0.17
C LYS A 219 -10.00 6.99 -0.52
N PHE A 220 -11.16 6.69 -1.03
CA PHE A 220 -11.46 5.38 -1.63
C PHE A 220 -12.14 5.57 -2.98
N THR A 221 -11.97 4.59 -3.85
CA THR A 221 -12.71 4.45 -5.10
C THR A 221 -14.17 4.05 -4.83
N LYS A 222 -15.02 4.17 -5.84
CA LYS A 222 -16.45 3.79 -5.74
C LYS A 222 -16.62 2.29 -5.51
N TYR A 223 -15.96 1.51 -6.34
CA TYR A 223 -15.86 0.06 -6.24
C TYR A 223 -14.45 -0.34 -5.78
N ASN A 224 -14.16 -1.62 -5.76
CA ASN A 224 -12.80 -2.13 -5.55
C ASN A 224 -11.82 -1.56 -6.60
N GLN A 225 -10.51 -1.64 -6.32
CA GLN A 225 -9.52 -1.01 -7.20
C GLN A 225 -9.32 -1.73 -8.53
N TYR A 226 -9.65 -3.02 -8.62
CA TYR A 226 -9.62 -3.71 -9.90
C TYR A 226 -10.63 -3.08 -10.87
N GLU A 227 -11.87 -2.92 -10.42
CA GLU A 227 -12.94 -2.34 -11.26
C GLU A 227 -12.78 -0.83 -11.49
N SER A 228 -12.24 -0.10 -10.50
CA SER A 228 -12.16 1.37 -10.57
C SER A 228 -10.86 1.91 -11.16
N LEU A 229 -9.76 1.16 -11.12
CA LEU A 229 -8.44 1.61 -11.58
C LEU A 229 -7.87 0.70 -12.67
N VAL A 230 -7.87 -0.63 -12.45
CA VAL A 230 -7.25 -1.57 -13.39
C VAL A 230 -8.02 -1.64 -14.70
N LEU A 231 -9.32 -1.90 -14.65
CA LEU A 231 -10.12 -2.05 -15.87
C LEU A 231 -10.09 -0.80 -16.76
N PRO A 232 -10.26 0.45 -16.24
CA PRO A 232 -10.12 1.64 -17.07
C PRO A 232 -8.74 1.75 -17.72
N LEU A 233 -7.67 1.39 -16.97
CA LEU A 233 -6.30 1.48 -17.47
C LEU A 233 -6.01 0.40 -18.53
N VAL A 234 -6.47 -0.84 -18.33
CA VAL A 234 -6.38 -1.91 -19.34
C VAL A 234 -7.10 -1.50 -20.62
N LYS A 235 -8.35 -1.01 -20.49
CA LYS A 235 -9.10 -0.55 -21.67
C LYS A 235 -8.39 0.58 -22.41
N TYR A 236 -7.85 1.57 -21.68
CA TYR A 236 -7.06 2.65 -22.29
C TYR A 236 -5.88 2.10 -23.10
N LEU A 237 -5.16 1.12 -22.56
CA LEU A 237 -4.02 0.51 -23.21
C LEU A 237 -4.41 -0.31 -24.45
N GLU A 238 -5.48 -1.09 -24.35
CA GLU A 238 -6.04 -1.85 -25.48
C GLU A 238 -6.51 -0.91 -26.63
N ASP A 239 -7.20 0.17 -26.27
CA ASP A 239 -7.66 1.18 -27.25
C ASP A 239 -6.48 1.88 -27.98
N HIS A 240 -5.29 1.89 -27.37
CA HIS A 240 -4.05 2.38 -27.97
C HIS A 240 -3.22 1.30 -28.66
N GLY A 241 -3.71 0.06 -28.73
CA GLY A 241 -3.07 -1.06 -29.43
C GLY A 241 -1.95 -1.75 -28.66
N VAL A 242 -1.87 -1.59 -27.33
CA VAL A 242 -0.92 -2.32 -26.48
C VAL A 242 -1.27 -3.80 -26.45
N THR A 243 -0.27 -4.67 -26.57
CA THR A 243 -0.45 -6.13 -26.61
C THR A 243 -0.32 -6.73 -25.20
N PHE A 244 -1.35 -7.45 -24.76
CA PHE A 244 -1.31 -8.27 -23.54
C PHE A 244 -1.02 -9.72 -23.92
N GLU A 245 0.12 -10.25 -23.48
CA GLU A 245 0.53 -11.65 -23.66
C GLU A 245 0.28 -12.41 -22.35
N TYR A 246 -0.94 -12.90 -22.16
CA TYR A 246 -1.32 -13.70 -21.00
C TYR A 246 -0.73 -15.13 -21.06
N ASN A 247 -0.74 -15.84 -19.92
CA ASN A 247 -0.15 -17.17 -19.75
C ASN A 247 1.32 -17.22 -20.21
N THR A 248 2.04 -16.11 -20.00
CA THR A 248 3.43 -15.90 -20.38
C THR A 248 4.28 -15.66 -19.15
N ILE A 249 5.07 -16.65 -18.74
CA ILE A 249 5.95 -16.58 -17.59
C ILE A 249 7.35 -16.15 -18.06
N VAL A 250 7.88 -15.07 -17.50
CA VAL A 250 9.27 -14.67 -17.72
C VAL A 250 10.15 -15.40 -16.69
N LYS A 251 10.84 -16.45 -17.12
CA LYS A 251 11.70 -17.26 -16.25
C LYS A 251 13.04 -16.61 -15.93
N ASP A 252 13.61 -15.88 -16.91
CA ASP A 252 14.89 -15.18 -16.75
C ASP A 252 15.04 -14.08 -17.81
N ILE A 253 15.92 -13.12 -17.52
CA ILE A 253 16.37 -12.10 -18.47
C ILE A 253 17.89 -12.17 -18.51
N LYS A 254 18.47 -12.48 -19.66
CA LYS A 254 19.92 -12.54 -19.82
C LYS A 254 20.47 -11.14 -20.09
N VAL A 255 21.35 -10.70 -19.20
CA VAL A 255 21.98 -9.39 -19.24
C VAL A 255 23.46 -9.54 -19.58
N GLU A 256 23.89 -8.85 -20.63
CA GLU A 256 25.29 -8.80 -21.04
C GLU A 256 25.98 -7.60 -20.40
N LYS A 257 27.22 -7.83 -19.89
CA LYS A 257 28.06 -6.77 -19.34
C LYS A 257 29.03 -6.28 -20.44
N GLN A 258 28.96 -5.01 -20.77
CA GLN A 258 29.85 -4.36 -21.73
C GLN A 258 30.62 -3.23 -20.99
N GLY A 259 31.72 -3.59 -20.34
CA GLY A 259 32.43 -2.69 -19.42
C GLY A 259 31.58 -2.34 -18.19
N LYS A 260 31.15 -1.09 -18.05
CA LYS A 260 30.22 -0.65 -17.02
C LYS A 260 28.74 -0.79 -17.40
N ASP A 261 28.48 -0.96 -18.69
CA ASP A 261 27.13 -0.99 -19.22
C ASP A 261 26.47 -2.36 -19.05
N LEU A 262 25.17 -2.36 -18.81
CA LEU A 262 24.30 -3.53 -18.69
C LEU A 262 23.24 -3.47 -19.80
N VAL A 263 23.16 -4.53 -20.59
CA VAL A 263 22.21 -4.62 -21.70
C VAL A 263 21.44 -5.94 -21.62
N ALA A 264 20.12 -5.89 -21.47
CA ALA A 264 19.25 -7.04 -21.59
C ALA A 264 19.26 -7.53 -23.04
N LYS A 265 19.58 -8.81 -23.26
CA LYS A 265 19.76 -9.43 -24.59
C LYS A 265 18.75 -10.52 -24.92
N HIS A 266 18.21 -11.23 -23.90
CA HIS A 266 17.22 -12.28 -24.15
C HIS A 266 16.19 -12.31 -23.03
N LEU A 267 14.93 -12.54 -23.38
CA LEU A 267 13.89 -12.96 -22.46
C LEU A 267 13.75 -14.48 -22.58
N ILE A 268 13.86 -15.18 -21.47
CA ILE A 268 13.61 -16.63 -21.39
C ILE A 268 12.19 -16.80 -20.87
N LEU A 269 11.31 -17.23 -21.73
CA LEU A 269 9.87 -17.28 -21.51
C LEU A 269 9.36 -18.71 -21.46
N GLU A 270 8.22 -18.88 -20.83
CA GLU A 270 7.34 -20.04 -21.00
C GLU A 270 5.97 -19.50 -21.42
N VAL A 271 5.55 -19.79 -22.65
CA VAL A 271 4.30 -19.31 -23.24
C VAL A 271 3.34 -20.49 -23.40
N ASN A 272 2.21 -20.47 -22.68
CA ASN A 272 1.27 -21.58 -22.63
C ASN A 272 1.93 -22.95 -22.31
N GLY A 273 2.97 -22.95 -21.48
CA GLY A 273 3.74 -24.14 -21.09
C GLY A 273 4.90 -24.50 -22.00
N GLU A 274 5.09 -23.81 -23.12
CA GLU A 274 6.18 -24.06 -24.06
C GLU A 274 7.34 -23.06 -23.88
N PRO A 275 8.61 -23.52 -23.88
CA PRO A 275 9.76 -22.63 -23.72
C PRO A 275 9.99 -21.79 -24.99
N VAL A 276 10.18 -20.50 -24.81
CA VAL A 276 10.45 -19.53 -25.88
C VAL A 276 11.61 -18.63 -25.47
N VAL A 277 12.53 -18.37 -26.39
CA VAL A 277 13.59 -17.37 -26.23
C VAL A 277 13.30 -16.20 -27.16
N ARG A 278 13.17 -15.00 -26.60
CA ARG A 278 13.02 -13.76 -27.36
C ARG A 278 14.33 -12.99 -27.34
N GLU A 279 14.94 -12.79 -28.49
CA GLU A 279 16.13 -11.95 -28.64
C GLU A 279 15.77 -10.49 -28.53
N LEU A 280 16.64 -9.70 -27.89
CA LEU A 280 16.49 -8.27 -27.68
C LEU A 280 17.68 -7.52 -28.28
N THR A 281 17.39 -6.33 -28.76
CA THR A 281 18.38 -5.30 -29.17
C THR A 281 18.49 -4.22 -28.10
N GLU A 282 19.38 -3.27 -28.26
CA GLU A 282 19.47 -2.10 -27.36
C GLU A 282 18.27 -1.14 -27.50
N ASP A 283 17.51 -1.27 -28.58
CA ASP A 283 16.27 -0.54 -28.80
C ASP A 283 15.05 -1.20 -28.13
N ASP A 284 15.20 -2.40 -27.58
CA ASP A 284 14.15 -3.12 -26.87
C ASP A 284 14.26 -2.86 -25.37
N LEU A 285 13.32 -2.10 -24.82
CA LEU A 285 13.27 -1.73 -23.41
C LEU A 285 12.60 -2.84 -22.59
N VAL A 286 13.13 -3.13 -21.41
CA VAL A 286 12.59 -4.12 -20.49
C VAL A 286 12.28 -3.48 -19.13
N PHE A 287 11.04 -3.61 -18.69
CA PHE A 287 10.58 -3.14 -17.39
C PHE A 287 10.20 -4.34 -16.52
N VAL A 288 10.86 -4.51 -15.39
CA VAL A 288 10.69 -5.69 -14.53
C VAL A 288 9.97 -5.29 -13.25
N THR A 289 8.81 -5.88 -13.02
CA THR A 289 8.22 -5.89 -11.68
C THR A 289 8.85 -7.05 -10.92
N ASN A 290 9.86 -6.73 -10.10
CA ASN A 290 10.61 -7.72 -9.33
C ASN A 290 9.94 -7.98 -7.97
N GLY A 291 9.80 -9.25 -7.59
CA GLY A 291 9.08 -9.66 -6.39
C GLY A 291 7.56 -9.40 -6.48
N SER A 292 6.80 -10.01 -5.60
CA SER A 292 5.35 -9.79 -5.51
C SER A 292 4.85 -10.07 -4.11
N ILE A 293 4.10 -9.13 -3.54
CA ILE A 293 3.49 -9.28 -2.21
C ILE A 293 2.33 -10.28 -2.20
N THR A 294 1.76 -10.57 -3.34
CA THR A 294 0.66 -11.55 -3.51
C THR A 294 1.11 -12.85 -4.16
N ALA A 295 2.42 -13.03 -4.40
CA ALA A 295 2.93 -14.32 -4.86
C ALA A 295 2.59 -15.42 -3.86
N SER A 296 2.27 -16.60 -4.37
CA SER A 296 1.93 -17.80 -3.59
C SER A 296 0.72 -17.63 -2.66
N THR A 297 -0.16 -16.67 -2.95
CA THR A 297 -1.44 -16.54 -2.23
C THR A 297 -2.26 -17.80 -2.38
N THR A 298 -2.74 -18.31 -1.26
CA THR A 298 -3.66 -19.46 -1.21
C THR A 298 -5.01 -19.06 -0.65
N TYR A 299 -6.03 -19.82 -0.97
CA TYR A 299 -7.41 -19.54 -0.57
C TYR A 299 -8.08 -20.74 0.03
N GLY A 300 -8.84 -20.51 1.09
CA GLY A 300 -9.79 -21.46 1.65
C GLY A 300 -11.22 -21.21 1.17
N ASN A 301 -12.16 -21.72 1.96
CA ASN A 301 -13.60 -21.46 1.83
C ASN A 301 -14.25 -21.60 3.23
N ASN A 302 -15.59 -21.59 3.31
CA ASN A 302 -16.30 -21.76 4.58
C ASN A 302 -15.80 -22.96 5.40
N ASP A 303 -15.50 -24.09 4.77
CA ASP A 303 -15.23 -25.37 5.42
C ASP A 303 -13.74 -25.73 5.46
N THR A 304 -12.90 -24.97 4.78
CA THR A 304 -11.45 -25.24 4.68
C THR A 304 -10.62 -23.99 4.93
N SER A 305 -9.51 -24.15 5.64
CA SER A 305 -8.50 -23.09 5.78
C SER A 305 -7.74 -22.88 4.46
N ALA A 306 -7.12 -21.70 4.31
CA ALA A 306 -6.18 -21.48 3.22
C ALA A 306 -4.90 -22.31 3.48
N PRO A 307 -4.43 -23.12 2.51
CA PRO A 307 -3.20 -23.88 2.69
C PRO A 307 -1.99 -22.99 2.96
N VAL A 308 -1.22 -23.30 4.00
CA VAL A 308 0.03 -22.60 4.29
C VAL A 308 1.10 -23.01 3.29
N SER A 309 1.57 -22.09 2.47
CA SER A 309 2.62 -22.31 1.47
C SER A 309 3.67 -21.21 1.54
N LYS A 310 4.95 -21.62 1.44
CA LYS A 310 6.11 -20.72 1.36
C LYS A 310 6.78 -20.78 -0.02
N GLU A 311 6.11 -21.32 -1.02
CA GLU A 311 6.66 -21.42 -2.36
C GLU A 311 6.90 -20.02 -2.95
N LEU A 312 8.02 -19.88 -3.63
CA LEU A 312 8.35 -18.65 -4.34
C LEU A 312 7.60 -18.60 -5.67
N GLY A 313 6.80 -17.56 -5.87
CA GLY A 313 6.18 -17.29 -7.15
C GLY A 313 7.17 -16.82 -8.22
N GLY A 314 6.70 -16.74 -9.47
CA GLY A 314 7.52 -16.44 -10.64
C GLY A 314 8.30 -15.12 -10.52
N ALA A 315 7.68 -14.07 -9.97
CA ALA A 315 8.33 -12.77 -9.78
C ALA A 315 9.55 -12.82 -8.83
N TRP A 316 9.49 -13.62 -7.75
CA TRP A 316 10.62 -13.84 -6.84
C TRP A 316 11.71 -14.67 -7.49
N GLN A 317 11.33 -15.72 -8.23
CA GLN A 317 12.29 -16.57 -8.92
C GLN A 317 13.04 -15.82 -10.01
N LEU A 318 12.35 -14.98 -10.78
CA LEU A 318 12.97 -14.10 -11.77
C LEU A 318 13.96 -13.15 -11.12
N TRP A 319 13.58 -12.48 -10.01
CA TRP A 319 14.48 -11.55 -9.31
C TRP A 319 15.73 -12.27 -8.78
N LYS A 320 15.58 -13.49 -8.21
CA LYS A 320 16.73 -14.31 -7.79
C LYS A 320 17.66 -14.67 -8.97
N ASN A 321 17.11 -14.94 -10.14
CA ASN A 321 17.91 -15.22 -11.33
C ASN A 321 18.67 -13.99 -11.82
N LEU A 322 18.04 -12.81 -11.79
CA LEU A 322 18.68 -11.53 -12.11
C LEU A 322 19.80 -11.19 -11.11
N ALA A 323 19.51 -11.28 -9.81
CA ALA A 323 20.47 -10.96 -8.75
C ALA A 323 21.78 -11.80 -8.82
N LYS A 324 21.71 -13.02 -9.33
CA LYS A 324 22.90 -13.85 -9.58
C LYS A 324 23.80 -13.31 -10.70
N GLN A 325 23.29 -12.50 -11.60
CA GLN A 325 24.02 -11.99 -12.75
C GLN A 325 24.79 -10.71 -12.41
N ASP A 326 24.23 -9.83 -11.54
CA ASP A 326 24.88 -8.60 -11.13
C ASP A 326 24.38 -8.12 -9.75
N GLU A 327 25.30 -7.66 -8.88
CA GLU A 327 24.97 -7.13 -7.55
C GLU A 327 24.07 -5.90 -7.55
N ARG A 328 24.09 -5.12 -8.65
CA ARG A 328 23.21 -3.94 -8.84
C ARG A 328 21.73 -4.31 -8.96
N PHE A 329 21.41 -5.58 -9.14
CA PHE A 329 20.02 -6.08 -9.18
C PHE A 329 19.46 -6.44 -7.81
N GLY A 330 20.18 -6.11 -6.73
CA GLY A 330 19.71 -6.24 -5.36
C GLY A 330 19.86 -7.63 -4.76
N ARG A 331 19.23 -7.83 -3.60
CA ARG A 331 19.30 -9.04 -2.79
C ARG A 331 17.90 -9.54 -2.41
N PRO A 332 17.20 -10.26 -3.30
CA PRO A 332 15.83 -10.73 -3.08
C PRO A 332 15.66 -11.59 -1.84
N GLU A 333 16.69 -12.33 -1.41
CA GLU A 333 16.68 -13.18 -0.21
C GLU A 333 16.36 -12.41 1.06
N VAL A 334 16.70 -11.13 1.14
CA VAL A 334 16.33 -10.25 2.27
C VAL A 334 14.82 -10.18 2.45
N PHE A 335 14.07 -10.23 1.36
CA PHE A 335 12.62 -10.01 1.32
C PHE A 335 11.80 -11.31 1.21
N CYS A 336 12.37 -12.42 0.77
CA CYS A 336 11.64 -13.66 0.54
C CYS A 336 12.21 -14.88 1.26
N GLU A 337 13.37 -14.77 1.91
CA GLU A 337 13.94 -15.82 2.74
C GLU A 337 14.06 -15.34 4.19
N ASN A 338 14.12 -16.25 5.13
CA ASN A 338 14.27 -15.95 6.57
C ASN A 338 13.18 -15.02 7.13
N LEU A 339 12.01 -15.01 6.53
CA LEU A 339 10.85 -14.31 7.09
C LEU A 339 10.48 -14.95 8.43
N PRO A 340 10.26 -14.16 9.48
CA PRO A 340 9.73 -14.68 10.74
C PRO A 340 8.38 -15.38 10.54
N ASP A 341 8.10 -16.41 11.32
CA ASP A 341 6.79 -17.10 11.23
C ASP A 341 5.60 -16.17 11.54
N GLN A 342 5.83 -15.05 12.23
CA GLN A 342 4.83 -14.01 12.47
C GLN A 342 4.66 -13.05 11.27
N SER A 343 5.49 -13.13 10.23
CA SER A 343 5.44 -12.17 9.11
C SER A 343 4.21 -12.33 8.22
N TRP A 344 3.45 -13.39 8.42
CA TRP A 344 2.36 -13.75 7.54
C TRP A 344 1.05 -13.19 8.03
N PHE A 345 0.51 -12.42 7.16
CA PHE A 345 -0.75 -11.77 7.32
C PHE A 345 -1.85 -12.67 6.75
N VAL A 346 -2.83 -12.98 7.56
CA VAL A 346 -4.00 -13.75 7.14
C VAL A 346 -5.20 -12.83 7.10
N SER A 347 -5.89 -12.85 5.98
CA SER A 347 -7.15 -12.12 5.82
C SER A 347 -8.27 -13.03 5.37
N ALA A 348 -9.48 -12.53 5.44
CA ALA A 348 -10.65 -13.17 4.87
C ALA A 348 -11.61 -12.14 4.29
N THR A 349 -12.28 -12.51 3.21
CA THR A 349 -13.42 -11.75 2.71
C THR A 349 -14.69 -12.46 3.11
N THR A 350 -15.56 -11.76 3.81
CA THR A 350 -16.85 -12.29 4.26
C THR A 350 -17.96 -11.58 3.51
N THR A 351 -18.73 -12.33 2.72
CA THR A 351 -19.99 -11.87 2.15
C THR A 351 -21.11 -12.15 3.14
N VAL A 352 -21.71 -11.10 3.67
CA VAL A 352 -22.79 -11.18 4.66
C VAL A 352 -24.13 -11.06 3.96
N THR A 353 -24.99 -12.05 4.13
CA THR A 353 -26.37 -12.11 3.60
C THR A 353 -27.44 -11.98 4.67
N ASP A 354 -27.08 -12.22 5.94
CA ASP A 354 -27.99 -12.06 7.07
C ASP A 354 -28.03 -10.61 7.57
N LYS A 355 -29.15 -9.93 7.35
CA LYS A 355 -29.32 -8.51 7.72
C LYS A 355 -29.18 -8.25 9.23
N ARG A 356 -29.34 -9.26 10.08
CA ARG A 356 -29.15 -9.13 11.54
C ARG A 356 -27.68 -8.82 11.90
N VAL A 357 -26.73 -9.27 11.10
CA VAL A 357 -25.29 -8.95 11.29
C VAL A 357 -25.03 -7.45 11.04
N ALA A 358 -25.75 -6.85 10.09
CA ALA A 358 -25.61 -5.43 9.77
C ALA A 358 -25.91 -4.51 10.98
N GLU A 359 -26.84 -4.93 11.87
CA GLU A 359 -27.19 -4.16 13.08
C GLU A 359 -25.99 -4.00 14.04
N TYR A 360 -25.12 -5.03 14.15
CA TYR A 360 -23.90 -4.95 14.97
C TYR A 360 -22.86 -4.04 14.33
N ILE A 361 -22.72 -4.07 13.00
CA ILE A 361 -21.84 -3.17 12.25
C ILE A 361 -22.32 -1.73 12.42
N GLU A 362 -23.62 -1.47 12.23
CA GLU A 362 -24.22 -0.14 12.39
C GLU A 362 -24.04 0.41 13.80
N LYS A 363 -24.20 -0.43 14.82
CA LYS A 363 -23.99 -0.05 16.22
C LYS A 363 -22.56 0.44 16.48
N ILE A 364 -21.55 -0.15 15.84
CA ILE A 364 -20.14 0.24 15.96
C ILE A 364 -19.86 1.48 15.11
N CYS A 365 -20.12 1.44 13.82
CA CYS A 365 -19.76 2.53 12.91
C CYS A 365 -20.76 3.69 12.90
N LYS A 366 -21.95 3.52 13.53
CA LYS A 366 -23.02 4.53 13.63
C LYS A 366 -23.48 5.04 12.25
N ARG A 367 -23.54 4.13 11.28
CA ARG A 367 -23.96 4.35 9.90
C ARG A 367 -24.64 3.11 9.35
N ASP A 368 -25.66 3.33 8.53
CA ASP A 368 -26.31 2.26 7.78
C ASP A 368 -25.35 1.69 6.72
N PRO A 369 -24.96 0.41 6.80
CA PRO A 369 -24.02 -0.20 5.85
C PRO A 369 -24.60 -0.36 4.45
N TYR A 370 -25.93 -0.27 4.26
CA TYR A 370 -26.59 -0.35 2.96
C TYR A 370 -26.83 1.01 2.29
N ALA A 371 -26.43 2.11 2.92
CA ALA A 371 -26.72 3.47 2.41
C ALA A 371 -25.93 3.87 1.15
N GLY A 372 -25.02 3.04 0.64
CA GLY A 372 -24.17 3.37 -0.51
C GLY A 372 -23.10 4.43 -0.20
N LYS A 373 -22.90 4.76 1.08
CA LYS A 373 -21.96 5.78 1.59
C LYS A 373 -20.86 5.15 2.43
N VAL A 374 -19.93 5.98 2.90
CA VAL A 374 -18.89 5.57 3.85
C VAL A 374 -19.51 4.82 5.02
N VAL A 375 -19.01 3.61 5.31
CA VAL A 375 -19.50 2.75 6.41
C VAL A 375 -18.55 2.83 7.60
N THR A 376 -17.45 2.07 7.61
CA THR A 376 -16.46 2.09 8.70
C THR A 376 -15.57 3.33 8.64
N GLY A 377 -15.38 3.90 7.47
CA GLY A 377 -14.44 5.00 7.23
C GLY A 377 -12.98 4.53 7.19
N GLY A 378 -12.76 3.25 7.05
CA GLY A 378 -11.49 2.55 7.07
C GLY A 378 -11.52 1.41 8.08
N ILE A 379 -10.45 1.21 8.80
CA ILE A 379 -10.21 0.04 9.63
C ILE A 379 -10.79 0.22 11.05
N VAL A 380 -11.56 -0.75 11.52
CA VAL A 380 -11.95 -0.92 12.93
C VAL A 380 -11.18 -2.09 13.52
N THR A 381 -10.49 -1.88 14.64
CA THR A 381 -9.63 -2.85 15.28
C THR A 381 -10.19 -3.29 16.64
N ALA A 382 -10.27 -4.59 16.90
CA ALA A 382 -10.54 -5.14 18.23
C ALA A 382 -9.23 -5.21 19.03
N ARG A 383 -9.01 -4.27 19.96
CA ARG A 383 -7.77 -4.13 20.72
C ARG A 383 -7.48 -5.32 21.62
N ASP A 384 -8.53 -5.95 22.13
CA ASP A 384 -8.48 -7.13 22.99
C ASP A 384 -8.45 -8.46 22.21
N SER A 385 -8.39 -8.39 20.88
CA SER A 385 -8.21 -9.59 20.05
C SER A 385 -6.77 -10.09 20.08
N ASN A 386 -6.60 -11.37 20.37
CA ASN A 386 -5.29 -12.04 20.29
C ASN A 386 -4.69 -11.98 18.87
N TRP A 387 -5.54 -11.96 17.83
CA TRP A 387 -5.11 -11.84 16.45
C TRP A 387 -4.81 -10.39 16.03
N MET A 388 -5.04 -9.38 16.89
CA MET A 388 -5.14 -7.99 16.48
C MET A 388 -6.15 -7.85 15.32
N LEU A 389 -7.29 -8.53 15.46
CA LEU A 389 -8.31 -8.61 14.44
C LEU A 389 -8.82 -7.22 14.08
N SER A 390 -8.79 -6.94 12.78
CA SER A 390 -9.31 -5.71 12.21
C SER A 390 -10.26 -6.03 11.07
N PHE A 391 -11.21 -5.13 10.82
CA PHE A 391 -12.13 -5.28 9.69
C PHE A 391 -12.45 -3.94 9.06
N THR A 392 -12.83 -3.97 7.79
CA THR A 392 -13.30 -2.79 7.06
C THR A 392 -14.50 -3.11 6.19
N LEU A 393 -15.40 -2.15 6.14
CA LEU A 393 -16.50 -2.09 5.18
C LEU A 393 -16.37 -0.77 4.42
N ASN A 394 -16.05 -0.86 3.15
CA ASN A 394 -16.08 0.27 2.23
C ASN A 394 -17.53 0.60 1.84
N ARG A 395 -17.72 1.58 0.96
CA ARG A 395 -19.03 1.84 0.36
C ARG A 395 -19.58 0.55 -0.27
N GLN A 396 -20.87 0.30 -0.11
CA GLN A 396 -21.54 -0.87 -0.68
C GLN A 396 -22.51 -0.44 -1.79
N PRO A 397 -22.62 -1.18 -2.87
CA PRO A 397 -21.86 -2.39 -3.19
C PRO A 397 -20.39 -2.09 -3.47
N HIS A 398 -19.48 -2.98 -3.01
CA HIS A 398 -18.05 -2.85 -3.24
C HIS A 398 -17.59 -3.51 -4.55
N PHE A 399 -18.43 -4.37 -5.11
CA PHE A 399 -18.28 -4.98 -6.43
C PHE A 399 -19.50 -4.65 -7.29
N LYS A 400 -19.30 -4.39 -8.58
CA LYS A 400 -20.39 -4.12 -9.52
C LYS A 400 -21.40 -5.27 -9.60
N SER A 401 -20.93 -6.50 -9.45
CA SER A 401 -21.77 -7.71 -9.47
C SER A 401 -22.38 -8.06 -8.11
N GLN A 402 -22.07 -7.32 -7.05
CA GLN A 402 -22.59 -7.56 -5.71
C GLN A 402 -24.07 -7.18 -5.62
N SER A 403 -24.88 -8.05 -4.99
CA SER A 403 -26.27 -7.74 -4.67
C SER A 403 -26.38 -6.58 -3.68
N LYS A 404 -27.43 -5.76 -3.81
CA LYS A 404 -27.72 -4.67 -2.86
C LYS A 404 -28.10 -5.17 -1.46
N ASP A 405 -28.49 -6.44 -1.34
CA ASP A 405 -28.84 -7.08 -0.07
C ASP A 405 -27.64 -7.78 0.60
N GLU A 406 -26.46 -7.70 0.02
CA GLU A 406 -25.22 -8.27 0.53
C GLU A 406 -24.26 -7.18 1.01
N LEU A 407 -23.48 -7.51 2.03
CA LEU A 407 -22.34 -6.69 2.47
C LEU A 407 -21.05 -7.49 2.28
N VAL A 408 -20.02 -6.86 1.78
CA VAL A 408 -18.70 -7.46 1.65
C VAL A 408 -17.77 -6.83 2.68
N VAL A 409 -17.33 -7.62 3.63
CA VAL A 409 -16.44 -7.24 4.74
C VAL A 409 -15.07 -7.85 4.51
N TRP A 410 -14.02 -7.04 4.61
CA TRP A 410 -12.66 -7.53 4.68
C TRP A 410 -12.20 -7.60 6.13
N ILE A 411 -11.70 -8.77 6.54
CA ILE A 411 -11.22 -9.07 7.89
C ILE A 411 -9.75 -9.46 7.80
N TYR A 412 -8.92 -9.05 8.74
CA TYR A 412 -7.56 -9.52 8.82
C TYR A 412 -7.04 -9.62 10.26
N GLY A 413 -6.07 -10.50 10.47
CA GLY A 413 -5.32 -10.64 11.70
C GLY A 413 -3.83 -10.42 11.44
N LEU A 414 -3.19 -9.55 12.21
CA LEU A 414 -1.74 -9.34 12.12
C LEU A 414 -0.97 -10.47 12.81
N TYR A 415 -1.47 -11.03 13.90
CA TYR A 415 -0.82 -12.10 14.66
C TYR A 415 -1.38 -13.46 14.25
N SER A 416 -0.83 -14.02 13.19
CA SER A 416 -1.41 -15.19 12.52
C SER A 416 -1.18 -16.53 13.23
N ASN A 417 -0.17 -16.60 14.10
CA ASN A 417 0.29 -17.82 14.77
C ASN A 417 -0.21 -17.99 16.23
N ILE A 418 -1.09 -17.11 16.70
CA ILE A 418 -1.63 -17.10 18.06
C ILE A 418 -3.10 -17.54 18.04
N SER A 419 -3.52 -18.32 19.06
CA SER A 419 -4.92 -18.73 19.21
C SER A 419 -5.85 -17.53 19.46
N GLY A 420 -7.00 -17.53 18.79
CA GLY A 420 -8.03 -16.50 18.95
C GLY A 420 -8.69 -16.50 20.34
N ASN A 421 -9.55 -15.51 20.56
CA ASN A 421 -10.26 -15.35 21.83
C ASN A 421 -11.45 -16.31 21.92
N TYR A 422 -12.21 -16.45 20.86
CA TYR A 422 -13.36 -17.36 20.76
C TYR A 422 -12.94 -18.68 20.11
N ILE A 423 -12.32 -18.62 18.95
CA ILE A 423 -11.75 -19.76 18.24
C ILE A 423 -10.35 -20.07 18.80
N LYS A 424 -10.20 -21.23 19.42
CA LYS A 424 -8.95 -21.63 20.11
C LYS A 424 -7.91 -22.21 19.14
N LYS A 425 -7.75 -21.57 17.98
CA LYS A 425 -6.77 -21.88 16.93
C LYS A 425 -6.08 -20.62 16.41
N PRO A 426 -4.86 -20.71 15.86
CA PRO A 426 -4.28 -19.65 15.07
C PRO A 426 -5.14 -19.34 13.82
N ILE A 427 -5.22 -18.07 13.40
CA ILE A 427 -6.05 -17.68 12.26
C ILE A 427 -5.64 -18.40 10.96
N GLU A 428 -4.36 -18.69 10.79
CA GLU A 428 -3.84 -19.44 9.64
C GLU A 428 -4.37 -20.87 9.51
N ALA A 429 -4.83 -21.45 10.62
CA ALA A 429 -5.42 -22.79 10.66
C ALA A 429 -6.95 -22.78 10.63
N CYS A 430 -7.58 -21.59 10.57
CA CYS A 430 -9.02 -21.46 10.65
C CYS A 430 -9.70 -21.61 9.29
N THR A 431 -10.86 -22.25 9.28
CA THR A 431 -11.80 -22.25 8.16
C THR A 431 -12.48 -20.89 8.03
N GLY A 432 -13.17 -20.64 6.92
CA GLY A 432 -13.92 -19.40 6.74
C GLY A 432 -15.00 -19.20 7.82
N ILE A 433 -15.73 -20.26 8.18
CA ILE A 433 -16.72 -20.19 9.27
C ILE A 433 -16.04 -19.78 10.59
N GLU A 434 -14.91 -20.37 10.95
CA GLU A 434 -14.20 -20.07 12.19
C GLU A 434 -13.68 -18.62 12.23
N ILE A 435 -13.19 -18.08 11.11
CA ILE A 435 -12.80 -16.66 11.05
C ILE A 435 -14.01 -15.74 11.20
N ALA A 436 -15.13 -16.07 10.57
CA ALA A 436 -16.37 -15.32 10.73
C ALA A 436 -16.89 -15.39 12.18
N GLU A 437 -16.82 -16.54 12.85
CA GLU A 437 -17.21 -16.71 14.26
C GLU A 437 -16.37 -15.82 15.19
N GLU A 438 -15.05 -15.78 15.02
CA GLU A 438 -14.16 -14.91 15.80
C GLU A 438 -14.48 -13.43 15.57
N TRP A 439 -14.73 -13.02 14.32
CA TRP A 439 -15.14 -11.66 14.00
C TRP A 439 -16.49 -11.30 14.62
N LEU A 440 -17.52 -12.16 14.48
CA LEU A 440 -18.85 -11.97 15.05
C LEU A 440 -18.79 -11.86 16.59
N TYR A 441 -17.92 -12.65 17.22
CA TYR A 441 -17.66 -12.53 18.66
C TYR A 441 -17.17 -11.13 19.02
N HIS A 442 -16.18 -10.61 18.31
CA HIS A 442 -15.60 -9.29 18.59
C HIS A 442 -16.53 -8.12 18.29
N ILE A 443 -17.44 -8.23 17.33
CA ILE A 443 -18.46 -7.19 17.08
C ILE A 443 -19.68 -7.27 18.01
N GLY A 444 -19.72 -8.25 18.93
CA GLY A 444 -20.71 -8.32 20.01
C GLY A 444 -21.95 -9.16 19.73
N VAL A 445 -21.92 -10.03 18.74
CA VAL A 445 -23.02 -11.00 18.51
C VAL A 445 -23.12 -11.96 19.71
N PRO A 446 -24.32 -12.19 20.31
CA PRO A 446 -24.48 -13.14 21.38
C PRO A 446 -24.01 -14.55 21.02
N GLU A 447 -23.27 -15.21 21.90
CA GLU A 447 -22.59 -16.49 21.61
C GLU A 447 -23.50 -17.57 21.04
N GLN A 448 -24.75 -17.64 21.48
CA GLN A 448 -25.73 -18.61 20.98
C GLN A 448 -26.09 -18.41 19.49
N PHE A 449 -25.83 -17.26 18.89
CA PHE A 449 -26.13 -16.96 17.49
C PHE A 449 -24.89 -16.94 16.59
N ILE A 450 -23.68 -16.94 17.16
CA ILE A 450 -22.42 -16.79 16.38
C ILE A 450 -22.32 -17.86 15.30
N HIS A 451 -22.46 -19.13 15.68
CA HIS A 451 -22.36 -20.24 14.71
C HIS A 451 -23.46 -20.20 13.63
N GLU A 452 -24.68 -19.86 14.02
CA GLU A 452 -25.79 -19.72 13.04
C GLU A 452 -25.48 -18.62 12.04
N PHE A 453 -25.04 -17.45 12.48
CA PHE A 453 -24.75 -16.31 11.59
C PHE A 453 -23.53 -16.61 10.72
N ALA A 454 -22.48 -17.20 11.26
CA ALA A 454 -21.28 -17.57 10.49
C ALA A 454 -21.58 -18.62 9.42
N SER A 455 -22.32 -19.68 9.77
CA SER A 455 -22.52 -20.83 8.88
C SER A 455 -23.65 -20.63 7.85
N LYS A 456 -24.68 -19.82 8.16
CA LYS A 456 -25.84 -19.61 7.29
C LYS A 456 -25.95 -18.21 6.70
N GLY A 457 -25.41 -17.21 7.41
CA GLY A 457 -25.50 -15.79 7.06
C GLY A 457 -24.23 -15.20 6.48
N CYS A 458 -23.14 -15.97 6.43
CA CYS A 458 -21.84 -15.54 5.91
C CYS A 458 -21.27 -16.56 4.92
N SER A 459 -20.64 -16.03 3.85
CA SER A 459 -19.75 -16.81 2.99
C SER A 459 -18.35 -16.21 3.09
N THR A 460 -17.41 -16.94 3.69
CA THR A 460 -16.09 -16.43 4.07
C THR A 460 -14.98 -17.15 3.33
N VAL A 461 -14.11 -16.39 2.68
CA VAL A 461 -12.96 -16.87 1.93
C VAL A 461 -11.67 -16.49 2.67
N PRO A 462 -11.05 -17.42 3.41
CA PRO A 462 -9.72 -17.22 3.98
C PRO A 462 -8.66 -17.02 2.89
N CYS A 463 -7.71 -16.14 3.16
CA CYS A 463 -6.61 -15.81 2.27
C CYS A 463 -5.30 -15.78 3.06
N TYR A 464 -4.35 -16.63 2.68
CA TYR A 464 -3.02 -16.68 3.27
C TYR A 464 -2.01 -16.10 2.28
N MET A 465 -1.21 -15.12 2.72
CA MET A 465 -0.28 -14.37 1.88
C MET A 465 1.10 -14.33 2.53
N PRO A 466 2.03 -15.22 2.15
CA PRO A 466 3.33 -15.36 2.82
C PRO A 466 4.27 -14.15 2.66
N TYR A 467 4.04 -13.31 1.64
CA TYR A 467 4.94 -12.19 1.33
C TYR A 467 4.29 -10.81 1.47
N ILE A 468 3.10 -10.72 2.09
CA ILE A 468 2.31 -9.48 2.07
C ILE A 468 3.00 -8.28 2.72
N THR A 469 3.86 -8.49 3.71
CA THR A 469 4.62 -7.45 4.40
C THR A 469 6.13 -7.53 4.17
N SER A 470 6.59 -8.36 3.24
CA SER A 470 8.02 -8.63 2.99
C SER A 470 8.84 -7.37 2.63
N TYR A 471 8.22 -6.38 2.00
CA TYR A 471 8.88 -5.10 1.71
C TYR A 471 9.24 -4.28 2.96
N PHE A 472 8.71 -4.62 4.14
CA PHE A 472 9.06 -4.00 5.42
C PHE A 472 10.20 -4.70 6.16
N MET A 473 10.82 -5.71 5.56
CA MET A 473 11.98 -6.36 6.19
C MET A 473 13.12 -5.37 6.46
N PRO A 474 13.82 -5.49 7.60
CA PRO A 474 15.04 -4.72 7.85
C PRO A 474 16.06 -4.95 6.73
N ARG A 475 16.55 -3.88 6.14
CA ARG A 475 17.37 -3.90 4.94
C ARG A 475 18.47 -2.84 4.97
N HIS A 476 19.40 -2.97 4.04
CA HIS A 476 20.49 -2.01 3.79
C HIS A 476 20.37 -1.43 2.38
N ASP A 477 21.15 -0.37 2.11
CA ASP A 477 21.28 0.17 0.76
C ASP A 477 21.77 -0.90 -0.20
N GLY A 478 21.20 -0.92 -1.40
CA GLY A 478 21.50 -1.92 -2.44
C GLY A 478 20.72 -3.23 -2.32
N ASP A 479 19.94 -3.46 -1.26
CA ASP A 479 19.08 -4.64 -1.16
C ASP A 479 17.93 -4.58 -2.18
N ARG A 480 17.41 -3.39 -2.46
CA ARG A 480 16.54 -3.14 -3.61
C ARG A 480 17.37 -2.58 -4.76
N PRO A 481 17.17 -3.03 -6.01
CA PRO A 481 17.79 -2.39 -7.17
C PRO A 481 17.24 -0.96 -7.32
N LEU A 482 18.06 -0.06 -7.82
CA LEU A 482 17.56 1.25 -8.28
C LEU A 482 16.57 1.04 -9.42
N VAL A 483 15.65 1.98 -9.62
CA VAL A 483 14.72 1.96 -10.77
C VAL A 483 15.49 1.77 -12.08
N ILE A 484 16.58 2.52 -12.27
CA ILE A 484 17.57 2.28 -13.34
C ILE A 484 18.89 1.91 -12.66
N PRO A 485 19.30 0.63 -12.66
CA PRO A 485 20.63 0.24 -12.17
C PRO A 485 21.74 0.99 -12.89
N GLU A 486 22.80 1.34 -12.19
CA GLU A 486 23.93 2.08 -12.77
C GLU A 486 24.48 1.36 -14.01
N GLY A 487 24.56 2.07 -15.13
CA GLY A 487 25.01 1.54 -16.42
C GLY A 487 23.95 0.78 -17.22
N SER A 488 22.74 0.61 -16.71
CA SER A 488 21.67 -0.04 -17.48
C SER A 488 21.24 0.81 -18.67
N LYS A 489 21.20 0.19 -19.86
CA LYS A 489 20.83 0.85 -21.14
C LYS A 489 19.36 0.66 -21.48
N ASN A 490 18.82 -0.51 -21.18
CA ASN A 490 17.49 -0.89 -21.65
C ASN A 490 16.69 -1.71 -20.62
N LEU A 491 17.16 -1.79 -19.37
CA LEU A 491 16.53 -2.55 -18.29
C LEU A 491 16.21 -1.63 -17.11
N ALA A 492 14.97 -1.67 -16.64
CA ALA A 492 14.49 -0.97 -15.46
C ALA A 492 13.79 -1.92 -14.48
N PHE A 493 13.85 -1.63 -13.18
CA PHE A 493 13.07 -2.27 -12.14
C PHE A 493 11.97 -1.31 -11.66
N ILE A 494 10.74 -1.80 -11.57
CA ILE A 494 9.57 -1.00 -11.19
C ILE A 494 8.74 -1.71 -10.11
N GLY A 495 7.94 -0.94 -9.37
CA GLY A 495 7.08 -1.45 -8.30
C GLY A 495 7.73 -1.45 -6.93
N ASN A 496 7.14 -2.19 -5.98
CA ASN A 496 7.45 -2.09 -4.56
C ASN A 496 8.87 -2.55 -4.16
N PHE A 497 9.56 -3.31 -4.98
CA PHE A 497 10.89 -3.85 -4.69
C PHE A 497 12.01 -3.19 -5.50
N SER A 498 11.74 -2.07 -6.16
CA SER A 498 12.76 -1.14 -6.67
C SER A 498 12.95 0.02 -5.70
N GLU A 499 14.11 0.68 -5.75
CA GLU A 499 14.42 1.78 -4.83
C GLU A 499 14.18 3.13 -5.49
N THR A 500 13.33 3.96 -4.89
CA THR A 500 13.20 5.39 -5.17
C THR A 500 13.26 6.17 -3.85
N PRO A 501 13.97 7.31 -3.81
CA PRO A 501 14.17 8.03 -2.57
C PRO A 501 12.89 8.74 -2.10
N ARG A 502 12.74 8.87 -0.77
CA ARG A 502 11.73 9.68 -0.08
C ARG A 502 10.28 9.21 -0.18
N ASP A 503 9.95 8.27 -1.04
CA ASP A 503 8.61 7.69 -1.12
C ASP A 503 8.55 6.36 -0.38
N THR A 504 7.35 5.86 -0.16
CA THR A 504 7.10 4.68 0.68
C THR A 504 6.50 3.54 -0.13
N VAL A 505 7.10 2.36 0.00
CA VAL A 505 6.58 1.11 -0.56
C VAL A 505 5.14 0.85 -0.12
N PHE A 506 4.46 -0.09 -0.75
CA PHE A 506 3.07 -0.48 -0.48
C PHE A 506 2.00 0.55 -0.91
N THR A 507 2.38 1.72 -1.35
CA THR A 507 1.43 2.69 -1.89
C THR A 507 1.26 2.50 -3.40
N THR A 508 0.07 2.81 -3.92
CA THR A 508 -0.18 2.87 -5.37
C THR A 508 0.70 3.93 -6.02
N GLU A 509 0.96 5.02 -5.30
CA GLU A 509 1.88 6.08 -5.73
C GLU A 509 3.28 5.55 -6.02
N TYR A 510 3.85 4.73 -5.12
CA TYR A 510 5.21 4.19 -5.30
C TYR A 510 5.34 3.38 -6.59
N SER A 511 4.33 2.56 -6.89
CA SER A 511 4.29 1.76 -8.11
C SER A 511 4.26 2.64 -9.37
N VAL A 512 3.44 3.70 -9.36
CA VAL A 512 3.31 4.61 -10.50
C VAL A 512 4.53 5.52 -10.64
N ARG A 513 5.11 5.99 -9.51
CA ARG A 513 6.33 6.80 -9.50
C ARG A 513 7.51 6.06 -10.11
N THR A 514 7.77 4.82 -9.68
CA THR A 514 8.87 4.02 -10.24
C THR A 514 8.69 3.75 -11.73
N ALA A 515 7.45 3.57 -12.18
CA ALA A 515 7.13 3.43 -13.60
C ALA A 515 7.41 4.71 -14.39
N MET A 516 7.01 5.87 -13.86
CA MET A 516 7.27 7.17 -14.50
C MET A 516 8.77 7.46 -14.56
N GLU A 517 9.52 7.23 -13.46
CA GLU A 517 10.98 7.37 -13.42
C GLU A 517 11.66 6.50 -14.48
N ALA A 518 11.25 5.23 -14.57
CA ALA A 518 11.81 4.29 -15.54
C ALA A 518 11.58 4.73 -16.98
N VAL A 519 10.35 5.06 -17.34
CA VAL A 519 10.00 5.48 -18.71
C VAL A 519 10.70 6.78 -19.08
N TYR A 520 10.66 7.78 -18.19
CA TYR A 520 11.25 9.09 -18.48
C TYR A 520 12.77 9.04 -18.60
N THR A 521 13.41 8.19 -17.79
CA THR A 521 14.87 8.02 -17.87
C THR A 521 15.31 7.25 -19.13
N LEU A 522 14.67 6.10 -19.43
CA LEU A 522 15.07 5.25 -20.56
C LEU A 522 14.76 5.89 -21.93
N LEU A 523 13.76 6.76 -22.00
CA LEU A 523 13.38 7.45 -23.24
C LEU A 523 13.89 8.88 -23.31
N ASP A 524 14.51 9.41 -22.25
CA ASP A 524 14.89 10.83 -22.16
C ASP A 524 13.68 11.74 -22.43
N VAL A 525 12.57 11.48 -21.73
CA VAL A 525 11.35 12.29 -21.87
C VAL A 525 11.60 13.68 -21.30
N ASP A 526 11.35 14.72 -22.08
CA ASP A 526 11.52 16.12 -21.68
C ASP A 526 10.41 16.57 -20.69
N ARG A 527 10.30 15.85 -19.57
CA ARG A 527 9.39 16.13 -18.49
C ARG A 527 9.93 15.58 -17.17
N GLY A 528 9.85 16.36 -16.09
CA GLY A 528 10.27 15.90 -14.77
C GLY A 528 9.23 15.01 -14.10
N VAL A 529 9.69 14.05 -13.29
CA VAL A 529 8.84 13.29 -12.37
C VAL A 529 8.44 14.22 -11.21
N PRO A 530 7.15 14.30 -10.82
CA PRO A 530 6.73 15.07 -9.67
C PRO A 530 7.50 14.70 -8.40
N GLU A 531 7.92 15.69 -7.62
CA GLU A 531 8.53 15.38 -6.33
C GLU A 531 7.52 14.76 -5.37
N VAL A 532 8.03 13.95 -4.45
CA VAL A 532 7.26 13.48 -3.30
C VAL A 532 6.83 14.70 -2.48
N PHE A 533 5.58 14.75 -2.04
CA PHE A 533 5.07 15.85 -1.25
C PHE A 533 5.86 16.06 0.04
N ASN A 534 6.61 17.15 0.09
CA ASN A 534 7.63 17.43 1.12
C ASN A 534 7.06 18.10 2.39
N SER A 535 5.96 17.64 2.92
CA SER A 535 5.32 18.21 4.11
C SER A 535 6.20 18.16 5.37
N ALA A 536 7.13 17.20 5.44
CA ALA A 536 8.12 17.08 6.52
C ALA A 536 9.08 18.29 6.62
N TYR A 537 9.19 19.11 5.56
CA TYR A 537 9.98 20.35 5.58
C TYR A 537 9.14 21.60 5.83
N ASP A 538 7.82 21.48 5.98
CA ASP A 538 6.95 22.61 6.36
C ASP A 538 6.84 22.71 7.88
N LEU A 539 7.42 23.75 8.45
CA LEU A 539 7.41 24.01 9.89
C LEU A 539 6.00 24.07 10.49
N ARG A 540 5.02 24.56 9.73
CA ARG A 540 3.62 24.63 10.18
C ARG A 540 3.01 23.24 10.29
N VAL A 541 3.32 22.36 9.35
CA VAL A 541 2.90 20.95 9.40
C VAL A 541 3.55 20.25 10.57
N MET A 542 4.86 20.40 10.73
CA MET A 542 5.62 19.77 11.79
C MET A 542 5.14 20.17 13.19
N THR A 543 4.89 21.46 13.43
CA THR A 543 4.42 21.95 14.73
C THR A 543 3.00 21.49 15.06
N LYS A 544 2.08 21.52 14.10
CA LYS A 544 0.71 21.01 14.27
C LYS A 544 0.70 19.50 14.52
N SER A 545 1.52 18.75 13.80
CA SER A 545 1.66 17.30 13.98
C SER A 545 2.26 16.97 15.35
N THR A 546 3.25 17.73 15.80
CA THR A 546 3.84 17.58 17.16
C THR A 546 2.78 17.82 18.24
N ASN A 547 2.00 18.90 18.15
CA ASN A 547 0.91 19.15 19.10
C ASN A 547 -0.09 17.97 19.12
N ARG A 548 -0.43 17.46 17.95
CA ARG A 548 -1.36 16.34 17.84
C ARG A 548 -0.81 15.03 18.42
N LEU A 549 0.47 14.73 18.18
CA LEU A 549 1.15 13.56 18.79
C LEU A 549 1.21 13.65 20.33
N MET A 550 1.16 14.85 20.88
CA MET A 550 1.08 15.11 22.32
C MET A 550 -0.36 15.22 22.84
N ASP A 551 -1.37 14.84 22.05
CA ASP A 551 -2.80 14.97 22.39
C ASP A 551 -3.20 16.38 22.85
N GLY A 552 -2.61 17.40 22.22
CA GLY A 552 -2.88 18.82 22.49
C GLY A 552 -2.14 19.43 23.69
N LYS A 553 -1.22 18.70 24.32
CA LYS A 553 -0.40 19.24 25.43
C LYS A 553 0.52 20.35 24.94
N LYS A 554 0.68 21.39 25.75
CA LYS A 554 1.66 22.44 25.50
C LYS A 554 3.07 21.99 25.84
N LEU A 555 4.07 22.64 25.24
CA LEU A 555 5.48 22.34 25.50
C LEU A 555 5.89 22.47 26.99
N GLU A 556 5.25 23.37 27.74
CA GLU A 556 5.50 23.56 29.19
C GLU A 556 4.96 22.40 30.04
N GLU A 557 3.96 21.67 29.56
CA GLU A 557 3.31 20.54 30.24
C GLU A 557 4.09 19.22 30.04
N VAL A 558 4.99 19.19 29.05
CA VAL A 558 5.82 18.02 28.78
C VAL A 558 6.92 17.86 29.84
N LYS A 559 7.06 16.66 30.39
CA LYS A 559 8.10 16.34 31.36
C LYS A 559 9.47 16.24 30.68
N LEU A 560 10.16 17.36 30.60
CA LEU A 560 11.54 17.41 30.09
C LEU A 560 12.54 17.34 31.24
N PRO A 561 13.76 16.77 31.02
CA PRO A 561 14.85 16.89 31.95
C PRO A 561 15.12 18.37 32.28
N LEU A 562 15.56 18.66 33.51
CA LEU A 562 15.78 20.03 34.00
C LEU A 562 16.61 20.90 33.05
N PHE A 563 17.66 20.32 32.48
CA PHE A 563 18.52 20.96 31.49
C PHE A 563 17.73 21.34 30.21
N ALA A 564 16.97 20.40 29.63
CA ALA A 564 16.16 20.65 28.44
C ALA A 564 15.05 21.67 28.70
N LYS A 565 14.45 21.67 29.90
CA LYS A 565 13.45 22.65 30.31
C LYS A 565 14.04 24.07 30.42
N ALA A 566 15.29 24.20 30.89
CA ALA A 566 15.98 25.50 30.96
C ALA A 566 16.30 26.02 29.54
N ILE A 567 16.76 25.17 28.63
CA ILE A 567 16.99 25.53 27.23
C ILE A 567 15.69 25.94 26.55
N SER A 568 14.60 25.17 26.70
CA SER A 568 13.30 25.48 26.15
C SER A 568 12.81 26.87 26.57
N LYS A 569 12.85 27.17 27.85
CA LYS A 569 12.49 28.51 28.35
C LYS A 569 13.34 29.65 27.74
N ARG A 570 14.65 29.40 27.56
CA ARG A 570 15.55 30.40 26.95
C ARG A 570 15.26 30.61 25.47
N VAL A 571 14.95 29.51 24.73
CA VAL A 571 14.57 29.57 23.32
C VAL A 571 13.23 30.31 23.17
N LEU A 572 12.20 29.94 23.94
CA LEU A 572 10.90 30.60 23.89
C LEU A 572 10.99 32.12 24.16
N LYS A 573 11.87 32.53 25.07
CA LYS A 573 12.13 33.97 25.31
C LYS A 573 12.78 34.66 24.10
N LYS A 574 13.65 33.95 23.36
CA LYS A 574 14.36 34.50 22.18
C LYS A 574 13.46 34.65 20.96
N ILE A 575 12.48 33.78 20.80
CA ILE A 575 11.56 33.80 19.65
C ILE A 575 10.37 34.74 19.85
N LYS A 576 10.23 35.34 21.00
CA LYS A 576 9.13 36.27 21.32
C LYS A 576 9.05 37.41 20.30
N GLY A 577 7.88 37.62 19.71
CA GLY A 577 7.64 38.62 18.68
C GLY A 577 8.14 38.24 17.29
N THR A 578 8.60 37.03 17.09
CA THR A 578 9.03 36.51 15.79
C THR A 578 7.96 35.63 15.12
N TYR A 579 8.07 35.42 13.81
CA TYR A 579 7.22 34.51 13.05
C TYR A 579 7.21 33.07 13.61
N ILE A 580 8.29 32.65 14.25
CA ILE A 580 8.35 31.33 14.91
C ILE A 580 7.37 31.27 16.10
N GLU A 581 7.27 32.36 16.90
CA GLU A 581 6.29 32.40 17.98
C GLU A 581 4.86 32.28 17.45
N GLU A 582 4.53 32.96 16.35
CA GLU A 582 3.22 32.87 15.70
C GLU A 582 2.90 31.43 15.27
N ILE A 583 3.84 30.75 14.59
CA ILE A 583 3.66 29.35 14.18
C ILE A 583 3.39 28.45 15.39
N LEU A 584 4.13 28.60 16.48
CA LEU A 584 3.95 27.77 17.69
C LEU A 584 2.61 28.04 18.37
N LYS A 585 2.14 29.31 18.39
CA LYS A 585 0.81 29.66 18.88
C LYS A 585 -0.29 29.08 18.01
N ASP A 586 -0.19 29.23 16.69
CA ASP A 586 -1.15 28.65 15.72
C ASP A 586 -1.23 27.12 15.81
N ALA A 587 -0.14 26.50 16.20
CA ALA A 587 -0.08 25.05 16.41
C ALA A 587 -0.56 24.63 17.82
N GLY A 588 -0.85 25.56 18.74
CA GLY A 588 -1.28 25.28 20.10
C GLY A 588 -0.17 24.73 21.01
N LEU A 589 1.10 24.90 20.64
CA LEU A 589 2.25 24.40 21.40
C LEU A 589 2.67 25.33 22.55
N ILE A 590 2.33 26.62 22.46
CA ILE A 590 2.60 27.63 23.49
C ILE A 590 1.39 28.52 23.75
#